data_6af5784737e9d74b13c17a3dc85813d8
#
_entry.id   6af5784737e9d74b13c17a3dc85813d8
#
_cell.length_a   1.000
_cell.length_b   1.000
_cell.length_c   1.000
_cell.angle_alpha   90.00
_cell.angle_beta   90.00
_cell.angle_gamma   90.00
#
_symmetry.space_group_name_H-M   'P 1'
#
loop_
_entity.id
_entity.type
_entity.pdbx_description
1 polymer ?
#
loop_
_entity_poly.entity_id
_entity_poly.type
_entity_poly.pdbx_seq_one_letter_code
_entity_poly.pdbx_strand_id
1 'polypeptide(L)'
;MFGVRSATVRFGHTLALDDVTVEVPGGSVVAVVGGDGAGKSTLLRALAGEVPLDGGTIEAPPKQRLGYLPALAGSWAALTVKQNIDFVAGIYGLAGEELTARRAELLDRASLTPAAGRLAARLSGGMRRKLGFIMAIVHRPALLILDEPSTGVDPVSRIDLWRLVSEAAASGTAVLMSTTYLDEAERAAQLVVLDSGRILVQGSYDQVLAGFAGVVTQTDEPVRAEWAWRQGRVQHEYWPGAGPPPGITVVAPDLEDIVIALSLVRRNEVLS
;
A
#
# COMPACT_ATOMS: atom_id res chain seq x y z
N MET A 1 -13.99 -8.53 -9.59
CA MET A 1 -13.53 -7.27 -8.94
C MET A 1 -13.68 -7.48 -7.45
N PHE A 2 -12.71 -7.10 -6.64
CA PHE A 2 -12.77 -7.21 -5.19
C PHE A 2 -12.72 -5.81 -4.57
N GLY A 3 -13.00 -5.68 -3.27
CA GLY A 3 -12.90 -4.39 -2.60
C GLY A 3 -13.89 -4.21 -1.45
N VAL A 4 -14.09 -2.95 -1.06
CA VAL A 4 -15.07 -2.54 -0.07
C VAL A 4 -15.94 -1.42 -0.64
N ARG A 5 -17.20 -1.35 -0.20
CA ARG A 5 -18.14 -0.28 -0.57
C ARG A 5 -18.74 0.34 0.68
N SER A 6 -18.63 1.66 0.79
CA SER A 6 -19.10 2.47 1.92
C SER A 6 -18.67 1.89 3.27
N ALA A 7 -17.42 1.40 3.34
CA ALA A 7 -16.92 0.71 4.52
C ALA A 7 -16.75 1.66 5.69
N THR A 8 -17.38 1.32 6.80
CA THR A 8 -17.27 2.03 8.08
C THR A 8 -16.77 1.06 9.14
N VAL A 9 -15.73 1.48 9.90
CA VAL A 9 -15.16 0.70 11.00
C VAL A 9 -14.92 1.61 12.20
N ARG A 10 -15.37 1.17 13.38
CA ARG A 10 -15.18 1.86 14.66
C ARG A 10 -14.42 1.00 15.66
N PHE A 11 -13.52 1.62 16.38
CA PHE A 11 -12.89 1.04 17.57
C PHE A 11 -13.23 1.92 18.79
N GLY A 12 -14.24 1.51 19.55
CA GLY A 12 -14.78 2.34 20.62
C GLY A 12 -15.31 3.66 20.06
N HIS A 13 -14.70 4.78 20.46
CA HIS A 13 -15.08 6.12 19.99
C HIS A 13 -14.33 6.55 18.72
N THR A 14 -13.32 5.80 18.30
CA THR A 14 -12.50 6.15 17.14
C THR A 14 -13.12 5.59 15.86
N LEU A 15 -13.43 6.47 14.90
CA LEU A 15 -13.86 6.11 13.56
C LEU A 15 -12.61 5.88 12.69
N ALA A 16 -12.28 4.61 12.48
CA ALA A 16 -11.07 4.22 11.77
C ALA A 16 -11.25 4.17 10.24
N LEU A 17 -12.47 3.90 9.77
CA LEU A 17 -12.91 4.07 8.38
C LEU A 17 -14.29 4.71 8.38
N ASP A 18 -14.50 5.66 7.48
CA ASP A 18 -15.73 6.44 7.34
C ASP A 18 -16.13 6.56 5.87
N ASP A 19 -17.10 5.74 5.47
CA ASP A 19 -17.64 5.67 4.10
C ASP A 19 -16.58 5.44 3.01
N VAL A 20 -15.66 4.51 3.25
CA VAL A 20 -14.56 4.20 2.34
C VAL A 20 -15.01 3.23 1.25
N THR A 21 -14.83 3.60 -0.02
CA THR A 21 -15.07 2.73 -1.18
C THR A 21 -13.78 2.56 -1.98
N VAL A 22 -13.29 1.32 -2.06
CA VAL A 22 -12.09 0.96 -2.82
C VAL A 22 -12.36 -0.28 -3.66
N GLU A 23 -12.09 -0.20 -4.94
CA GLU A 23 -12.21 -1.32 -5.89
C GLU A 23 -10.81 -1.81 -6.29
N VAL A 24 -10.63 -3.13 -6.33
CA VAL A 24 -9.37 -3.80 -6.68
C VAL A 24 -9.61 -4.70 -7.89
N PRO A 25 -9.33 -4.21 -9.10
CA PRO A 25 -9.49 -5.00 -10.31
C PRO A 25 -8.48 -6.15 -10.39
N GLY A 26 -8.90 -7.27 -11.00
CA GLY A 26 -7.96 -8.35 -11.32
C GLY A 26 -6.86 -7.88 -12.26
N GLY A 27 -5.64 -8.34 -12.04
CA GLY A 27 -4.49 -7.95 -12.85
C GLY A 27 -3.95 -6.55 -12.59
N SER A 28 -4.38 -5.88 -11.53
CA SER A 28 -4.00 -4.51 -11.21
C SER A 28 -3.45 -4.40 -9.80
N VAL A 29 -2.59 -3.40 -9.59
CA VAL A 29 -2.13 -2.97 -8.28
C VAL A 29 -2.87 -1.69 -7.89
N VAL A 30 -3.52 -1.70 -6.74
CA VAL A 30 -4.10 -0.53 -6.09
C VAL A 30 -3.27 -0.22 -4.85
N ALA A 31 -2.70 0.99 -4.80
CA ALA A 31 -1.89 1.45 -3.67
C ALA A 31 -2.72 2.36 -2.75
N VAL A 32 -2.71 2.04 -1.46
CA VAL A 32 -3.32 2.86 -0.42
C VAL A 32 -2.22 3.61 0.32
N VAL A 33 -2.23 4.93 0.20
CA VAL A 33 -1.28 5.82 0.86
C VAL A 33 -1.96 6.67 1.93
N GLY A 34 -1.17 7.15 2.87
CA GLY A 34 -1.63 8.01 3.96
C GLY A 34 -0.68 7.95 5.15
N GLY A 35 -0.79 8.91 6.04
CA GLY A 35 -0.02 8.97 7.26
C GLY A 35 -0.32 7.83 8.25
N ASP A 36 0.42 7.81 9.36
CA ASP A 36 0.11 6.89 10.46
C ASP A 36 -1.26 7.21 11.04
N GLY A 37 -2.05 6.15 11.29
CA GLY A 37 -3.43 6.30 11.75
C GLY A 37 -4.45 6.66 10.68
N ALA A 38 -4.07 6.83 9.41
CA ALA A 38 -4.99 7.17 8.32
C ALA A 38 -6.09 6.11 8.05
N GLY A 39 -5.94 4.88 8.56
CA GLY A 39 -6.90 3.80 8.37
C GLY A 39 -6.43 2.71 7.40
N LYS A 40 -5.22 2.81 6.83
CA LYS A 40 -4.67 1.86 5.84
C LYS A 40 -4.77 0.40 6.28
N SER A 41 -4.11 0.05 7.41
CA SER A 41 -4.13 -1.33 7.92
C SER A 41 -5.52 -1.79 8.33
N THR A 42 -6.40 -0.88 8.77
CA THR A 42 -7.81 -1.20 9.07
C THR A 42 -8.56 -1.59 7.80
N LEU A 43 -8.39 -0.85 6.71
CA LEU A 43 -8.97 -1.17 5.41
C LEU A 43 -8.49 -2.53 4.90
N LEU A 44 -7.18 -2.78 4.94
CA LEU A 44 -6.60 -4.03 4.48
C LEU A 44 -7.09 -5.22 5.32
N ARG A 45 -7.14 -5.08 6.64
CA ARG A 45 -7.62 -6.11 7.57
C ARG A 45 -9.12 -6.35 7.45
N ALA A 46 -9.90 -5.30 7.18
CA ALA A 46 -11.33 -5.46 6.89
C ALA A 46 -11.54 -6.28 5.62
N LEU A 47 -10.84 -5.95 4.53
CA LEU A 47 -10.91 -6.72 3.27
C LEU A 47 -10.40 -8.17 3.45
N ALA A 48 -9.41 -8.40 4.32
CA ALA A 48 -8.94 -9.75 4.68
C ALA A 48 -9.94 -10.53 5.57
N GLY A 49 -11.01 -9.87 6.05
CA GLY A 49 -12.00 -10.47 6.96
C GLY A 49 -11.51 -10.66 8.39
N GLU A 50 -10.50 -9.89 8.82
CA GLU A 50 -9.99 -9.88 10.19
C GLU A 50 -10.69 -8.84 11.07
N VAL A 51 -11.22 -7.78 10.46
CA VAL A 51 -11.95 -6.70 11.14
C VAL A 51 -13.36 -6.64 10.53
N PRO A 52 -14.42 -6.75 11.32
CA PRO A 52 -15.78 -6.60 10.84
C PRO A 52 -16.06 -5.14 10.47
N LEU A 53 -16.95 -4.93 9.50
CA LEU A 53 -17.50 -3.59 9.21
C LEU A 53 -18.68 -3.29 10.14
N ASP A 54 -18.77 -2.04 10.57
CA ASP A 54 -19.99 -1.48 11.21
C ASP A 54 -21.01 -1.04 10.16
N GLY A 55 -20.56 -0.74 8.93
CA GLY A 55 -21.39 -0.39 7.79
C GLY A 55 -20.70 -0.67 6.46
N GLY A 56 -21.49 -0.78 5.39
CA GLY A 56 -20.98 -1.08 4.06
C GLY A 56 -20.89 -2.56 3.75
N THR A 57 -20.15 -2.91 2.69
CA THR A 57 -20.01 -4.30 2.20
C THR A 57 -18.58 -4.62 1.77
N ILE A 58 -18.21 -5.90 1.83
CA ILE A 58 -16.93 -6.44 1.37
C ILE A 58 -17.23 -7.41 0.23
N GLU A 59 -16.48 -7.27 -0.87
CA GLU A 59 -16.41 -8.25 -1.94
C GLU A 59 -14.99 -8.83 -1.98
N ALA A 60 -14.81 -10.04 -1.46
CA ALA A 60 -13.54 -10.73 -1.38
C ALA A 60 -13.70 -12.20 -1.80
N PRO A 61 -12.62 -12.84 -2.29
CA PRO A 61 -12.68 -14.26 -2.59
C PRO A 61 -12.73 -15.09 -1.30
N PRO A 62 -13.07 -16.39 -1.39
CA PRO A 62 -12.88 -17.29 -0.25
C PRO A 62 -11.45 -17.25 0.29
N LYS A 63 -11.26 -17.48 1.60
CA LYS A 63 -9.93 -17.40 2.25
C LYS A 63 -8.86 -18.25 1.59
N GLN A 64 -9.24 -19.37 0.97
CA GLN A 64 -8.33 -20.24 0.22
C GLN A 64 -7.76 -19.59 -1.06
N ARG A 65 -8.35 -18.50 -1.52
CA ARG A 65 -7.92 -17.73 -2.69
C ARG A 65 -7.49 -16.30 -2.32
N LEU A 66 -7.21 -16.06 -1.04
CA LEU A 66 -6.73 -14.79 -0.52
C LEU A 66 -5.31 -14.96 0.01
N GLY A 67 -4.38 -14.13 -0.46
CA GLY A 67 -3.03 -13.99 0.09
C GLY A 67 -2.95 -12.74 0.95
N TYR A 68 -2.32 -12.84 2.12
CA TYR A 68 -2.14 -11.71 3.01
C TYR A 68 -0.72 -11.65 3.57
N LEU A 69 -0.07 -10.51 3.39
CA LEU A 69 1.20 -10.18 4.03
C LEU A 69 0.97 -9.04 5.04
N PRO A 70 0.97 -9.32 6.35
CA PRO A 70 0.81 -8.28 7.36
C PRO A 70 2.05 -7.39 7.47
N ALA A 71 1.89 -6.21 8.09
CA ALA A 71 2.97 -5.26 8.33
C ALA A 71 4.16 -5.88 9.09
N LEU A 72 3.88 -6.74 10.06
CA LEU A 72 4.89 -7.58 10.70
C LEU A 72 5.07 -8.87 9.89
N ALA A 73 6.27 -9.10 9.35
CA ALA A 73 6.56 -10.25 8.52
C ALA A 73 6.24 -11.57 9.24
N GLY A 74 5.23 -12.29 8.73
CA GLY A 74 4.68 -13.50 9.33
C GLY A 74 5.51 -14.77 9.10
N SER A 75 6.86 -14.71 9.04
CA SER A 75 7.68 -15.90 8.89
C SER A 75 8.04 -16.52 10.24
N TRP A 76 8.05 -17.86 10.30
CA TRP A 76 8.49 -18.61 11.48
C TRP A 76 10.01 -18.60 11.54
N ALA A 77 10.54 -17.91 12.56
CA ALA A 77 11.97 -17.65 12.73
C ALA A 77 12.81 -18.93 12.86
N ALA A 78 12.27 -19.98 13.47
CA ALA A 78 12.91 -21.28 13.70
C ALA A 78 12.86 -22.23 12.48
N LEU A 79 12.10 -21.88 11.45
CA LEU A 79 12.03 -22.64 10.19
C LEU A 79 12.98 -22.06 9.15
N THR A 80 13.48 -22.92 8.26
CA THR A 80 14.22 -22.47 7.08
C THR A 80 13.29 -21.77 6.09
N VAL A 81 13.86 -21.04 5.13
CA VAL A 81 13.09 -20.43 4.01
C VAL A 81 12.20 -21.48 3.34
N LYS A 82 12.80 -22.63 2.95
CA LYS A 82 12.07 -23.74 2.35
C LYS A 82 10.94 -24.24 3.25
N GLN A 83 11.21 -24.49 4.53
CA GLN A 83 10.20 -24.99 5.47
C GLN A 83 9.05 -24.00 5.71
N ASN A 84 9.31 -22.69 5.74
CA ASN A 84 8.27 -21.67 5.79
C ASN A 84 7.32 -21.74 4.59
N ILE A 85 7.87 -21.87 3.38
CA ILE A 85 7.09 -21.98 2.15
C ILE A 85 6.30 -23.28 2.14
N ASP A 86 6.94 -24.41 2.46
CA ASP A 86 6.30 -25.74 2.46
C ASP A 86 5.16 -25.81 3.48
N PHE A 87 5.34 -25.19 4.65
CA PHE A 87 4.31 -25.12 5.69
C PHE A 87 3.07 -24.37 5.20
N VAL A 88 3.25 -23.16 4.64
CA VAL A 88 2.12 -22.37 4.14
C VAL A 88 1.47 -23.06 2.93
N ALA A 89 2.25 -23.56 1.99
CA ALA A 89 1.74 -24.26 0.82
C ALA A 89 0.89 -25.48 1.22
N GLY A 90 1.32 -26.23 2.26
CA GLY A 90 0.58 -27.37 2.81
C GLY A 90 -0.77 -26.98 3.40
N ILE A 91 -0.91 -25.80 4.04
CA ILE A 91 -2.20 -25.28 4.53
C ILE A 91 -3.18 -25.10 3.36
N TYR A 92 -2.68 -24.69 2.19
CA TYR A 92 -3.47 -24.50 0.99
C TYR A 92 -3.57 -25.77 0.10
N GLY A 93 -3.08 -26.92 0.58
CA GLY A 93 -3.20 -28.21 -0.09
C GLY A 93 -2.18 -28.46 -1.20
N LEU A 94 -1.16 -27.63 -1.39
CA LEU A 94 -0.09 -27.88 -2.35
C LEU A 94 0.85 -28.95 -1.79
N ALA A 95 1.15 -29.97 -2.59
CA ALA A 95 2.04 -31.07 -2.20
C ALA A 95 2.81 -31.64 -3.41
N GLY A 96 3.73 -32.55 -3.16
CA GLY A 96 4.42 -33.34 -4.17
C GLY A 96 5.21 -32.50 -5.19
N GLU A 97 5.06 -32.85 -6.45
CA GLU A 97 5.76 -32.20 -7.57
C GLU A 97 5.30 -30.75 -7.78
N GLU A 98 4.00 -30.48 -7.62
CA GLU A 98 3.45 -29.13 -7.76
C GLU A 98 4.08 -28.18 -6.76
N LEU A 99 4.16 -28.54 -5.48
CA LEU A 99 4.82 -27.74 -4.44
C LEU A 99 6.30 -27.53 -4.78
N THR A 100 6.99 -28.59 -5.22
CA THR A 100 8.43 -28.53 -5.52
C THR A 100 8.69 -27.56 -6.67
N ALA A 101 7.93 -27.64 -7.76
CA ALA A 101 8.04 -26.75 -8.90
C ALA A 101 7.71 -25.30 -8.52
N ARG A 102 6.57 -25.08 -7.82
CA ARG A 102 6.13 -23.76 -7.41
C ARG A 102 7.11 -23.08 -6.46
N ARG A 103 7.63 -23.81 -5.50
CA ARG A 103 8.66 -23.30 -4.58
C ARG A 103 9.94 -22.91 -5.31
N ALA A 104 10.43 -23.76 -6.22
CA ALA A 104 11.63 -23.45 -7.00
C ALA A 104 11.45 -22.17 -7.83
N GLU A 105 10.32 -22.03 -8.53
CA GLU A 105 9.95 -20.85 -9.28
C GLU A 105 9.99 -19.58 -8.40
N LEU A 106 9.32 -19.60 -7.25
CA LEU A 106 9.21 -18.45 -6.37
C LEU A 106 10.53 -18.07 -5.70
N LEU A 107 11.33 -19.07 -5.30
CA LEU A 107 12.66 -18.84 -4.75
C LEU A 107 13.61 -18.18 -5.77
N ASP A 108 13.55 -18.62 -7.01
CA ASP A 108 14.32 -18.05 -8.10
C ASP A 108 13.93 -16.59 -8.36
N ARG A 109 12.64 -16.32 -8.56
CA ARG A 109 12.10 -14.97 -8.79
C ARG A 109 12.46 -13.98 -7.67
N ALA A 110 12.46 -14.43 -6.42
CA ALA A 110 12.79 -13.61 -5.26
C ALA A 110 14.31 -13.54 -4.97
N SER A 111 15.15 -14.27 -5.76
CA SER A 111 16.59 -14.43 -5.52
C SER A 111 16.89 -15.01 -4.13
N LEU A 112 16.05 -15.92 -3.65
CA LEU A 112 16.18 -16.60 -2.35
C LEU A 112 16.68 -18.05 -2.47
N THR A 113 16.91 -18.55 -3.67
CA THR A 113 17.42 -19.93 -3.91
C THR A 113 18.68 -20.24 -3.09
N PRO A 114 19.72 -19.36 -3.01
CA PRO A 114 20.91 -19.63 -2.20
C PRO A 114 20.64 -19.67 -0.69
N ALA A 115 19.50 -19.11 -0.25
CA ALA A 115 19.12 -19.05 1.14
C ALA A 115 18.05 -20.09 1.54
N ALA A 116 17.63 -20.98 0.63
CA ALA A 116 16.55 -21.93 0.86
C ALA A 116 16.69 -22.77 2.14
N GLY A 117 17.91 -23.16 2.49
CA GLY A 117 18.25 -23.90 3.71
C GLY A 117 18.54 -23.01 4.94
N ARG A 118 18.56 -21.68 4.81
CA ARG A 118 18.85 -20.76 5.91
C ARG A 118 17.62 -20.56 6.78
N LEU A 119 17.79 -20.51 8.11
CA LEU A 119 16.72 -20.16 9.06
C LEU A 119 16.20 -18.74 8.79
N ALA A 120 14.90 -18.53 8.88
CA ALA A 120 14.29 -17.21 8.68
C ALA A 120 14.79 -16.17 9.69
N ALA A 121 15.17 -16.58 10.90
CA ALA A 121 15.81 -15.72 11.89
C ALA A 121 17.16 -15.12 11.40
N ARG A 122 17.83 -15.77 10.45
CA ARG A 122 19.15 -15.37 9.92
C ARG A 122 19.05 -14.59 8.59
N LEU A 123 17.86 -14.24 8.16
CA LEU A 123 17.64 -13.44 6.95
C LEU A 123 17.80 -11.94 7.24
N SER A 124 18.26 -11.19 6.25
CA SER A 124 18.14 -9.72 6.28
C SER A 124 16.66 -9.28 6.27
N GLY A 125 16.39 -8.02 6.58
CA GLY A 125 15.03 -7.46 6.53
C GLY A 125 14.39 -7.66 5.16
N GLY A 126 15.09 -7.28 4.08
CA GLY A 126 14.61 -7.46 2.70
C GLY A 126 14.37 -8.91 2.32
N MET A 127 15.28 -9.83 2.67
CA MET A 127 15.09 -11.27 2.43
C MET A 127 13.87 -11.82 3.19
N ARG A 128 13.64 -11.35 4.41
CA ARG A 128 12.48 -11.77 5.21
C ARG A 128 11.17 -11.26 4.60
N ARG A 129 11.15 -10.03 4.08
CA ARG A 129 9.99 -9.49 3.36
C ARG A 129 9.71 -10.26 2.06
N LYS A 130 10.75 -10.58 1.28
CA LYS A 130 10.61 -11.44 0.09
C LYS A 130 10.06 -12.82 0.45
N LEU A 131 10.52 -13.42 1.55
CA LEU A 131 9.96 -14.68 2.06
C LEU A 131 8.48 -14.53 2.42
N GLY A 132 8.10 -13.50 3.16
CA GLY A 132 6.71 -13.22 3.50
C GLY A 132 5.83 -13.05 2.24
N PHE A 133 6.33 -12.34 1.23
CA PHE A 133 5.65 -12.20 -0.05
C PHE A 133 5.46 -13.56 -0.75
N ILE A 134 6.51 -14.40 -0.85
CA ILE A 134 6.40 -15.75 -1.43
C ILE A 134 5.33 -16.56 -0.71
N MET A 135 5.32 -16.52 0.63
CA MET A 135 4.32 -17.24 1.43
C MET A 135 2.90 -16.77 1.12
N ALA A 136 2.70 -15.47 0.91
CA ALA A 136 1.40 -14.91 0.58
C ALA A 136 0.89 -15.29 -0.83
N ILE A 137 1.79 -15.61 -1.78
CA ILE A 137 1.43 -15.92 -3.18
C ILE A 137 1.60 -17.38 -3.59
N VAL A 138 2.13 -18.25 -2.72
CA VAL A 138 2.48 -19.63 -3.08
C VAL A 138 1.28 -20.41 -3.64
N HIS A 139 0.09 -20.18 -3.11
CA HIS A 139 -1.17 -20.82 -3.48
C HIS A 139 -1.93 -20.13 -4.63
N ARG A 140 -1.28 -19.18 -5.34
CA ARG A 140 -1.88 -18.42 -6.47
C ARG A 140 -3.21 -17.75 -6.10
N PRO A 141 -3.21 -16.81 -5.16
CA PRO A 141 -4.44 -16.15 -4.72
C PRO A 141 -5.09 -15.34 -5.84
N ALA A 142 -6.41 -15.18 -5.77
CA ALA A 142 -7.15 -14.25 -6.64
C ALA A 142 -7.04 -12.80 -6.17
N LEU A 143 -6.90 -12.61 -4.85
CA LEU A 143 -6.65 -11.32 -4.19
C LEU A 143 -5.42 -11.44 -3.30
N LEU A 144 -4.49 -10.52 -3.47
CA LEU A 144 -3.30 -10.37 -2.64
C LEU A 144 -3.37 -9.04 -1.88
N ILE A 145 -3.28 -9.10 -0.57
CA ILE A 145 -3.28 -7.95 0.32
C ILE A 145 -1.90 -7.83 0.95
N LEU A 146 -1.28 -6.65 0.83
CA LEU A 146 0.09 -6.38 1.30
C LEU A 146 0.08 -5.16 2.22
N ASP A 147 0.31 -5.37 3.51
CA ASP A 147 0.37 -4.26 4.47
C ASP A 147 1.83 -3.81 4.64
N GLU A 148 2.14 -2.64 4.09
CA GLU A 148 3.47 -2.03 4.10
C GLU A 148 4.61 -2.99 3.74
N PRO A 149 4.58 -3.65 2.57
CA PRO A 149 5.51 -4.73 2.22
C PRO A 149 6.97 -4.29 2.16
N SER A 150 7.24 -3.02 1.96
CA SER A 150 8.58 -2.44 1.73
C SER A 150 9.13 -1.65 2.92
N THR A 151 8.35 -1.50 4.00
CA THR A 151 8.79 -0.75 5.18
C THR A 151 9.99 -1.43 5.86
N GLY A 152 11.05 -0.65 6.10
CA GLY A 152 12.29 -1.13 6.69
C GLY A 152 13.17 -1.97 5.75
N VAL A 153 12.91 -1.91 4.45
CA VAL A 153 13.67 -2.60 3.40
C VAL A 153 14.59 -1.60 2.68
N ASP A 154 15.81 -2.03 2.37
CA ASP A 154 16.75 -1.20 1.60
C ASP A 154 16.22 -0.89 0.19
N PRO A 155 16.69 0.21 -0.47
CA PRO A 155 16.16 0.65 -1.75
C PRO A 155 16.23 -0.41 -2.87
N VAL A 156 17.29 -1.23 -2.91
CA VAL A 156 17.45 -2.27 -3.93
C VAL A 156 16.43 -3.39 -3.72
N SER A 157 16.29 -3.85 -2.48
CA SER A 157 15.29 -4.87 -2.12
C SER A 157 13.85 -4.38 -2.31
N ARG A 158 13.59 -3.06 -2.19
CA ARG A 158 12.27 -2.46 -2.53
C ARG A 158 11.94 -2.61 -4.00
N ILE A 159 12.90 -2.34 -4.89
CA ILE A 159 12.72 -2.52 -6.35
C ILE A 159 12.39 -3.98 -6.67
N ASP A 160 13.11 -4.92 -6.05
CA ASP A 160 12.85 -6.35 -6.24
C ASP A 160 11.45 -6.77 -5.74
N LEU A 161 11.02 -6.27 -4.57
CA LEU A 161 9.67 -6.52 -4.06
C LEU A 161 8.60 -5.97 -4.99
N TRP A 162 8.79 -4.74 -5.48
CA TRP A 162 7.86 -4.13 -6.43
C TRP A 162 7.75 -4.94 -7.73
N ARG A 163 8.89 -5.45 -8.24
CA ARG A 163 8.88 -6.35 -9.40
C ARG A 163 8.01 -7.60 -9.15
N LEU A 164 8.18 -8.25 -7.98
CA LEU A 164 7.38 -9.41 -7.60
C LEU A 164 5.89 -9.10 -7.50
N VAL A 165 5.54 -7.92 -6.96
CA VAL A 165 4.15 -7.43 -6.89
C VAL A 165 3.57 -7.24 -8.29
N SER A 166 4.32 -6.57 -9.18
CA SER A 166 3.91 -6.33 -10.57
C SER A 166 3.74 -7.63 -11.36
N GLU A 167 4.63 -8.61 -11.18
CA GLU A 167 4.55 -9.93 -11.80
C GLU A 167 3.30 -10.71 -11.32
N ALA A 168 2.96 -10.62 -10.02
CA ALA A 168 1.75 -11.22 -9.49
C ALA A 168 0.48 -10.59 -10.10
N ALA A 169 0.45 -9.27 -10.22
CA ALA A 169 -0.65 -8.56 -10.89
C ALA A 169 -0.74 -8.95 -12.38
N ALA A 170 0.37 -8.93 -13.12
CA ALA A 170 0.41 -9.32 -14.53
C ALA A 170 -0.08 -10.76 -14.77
N SER A 171 0.03 -11.63 -13.75
CA SER A 171 -0.51 -13.01 -13.78
C SER A 171 -2.02 -13.08 -13.48
N GLY A 172 -2.72 -11.94 -13.33
CA GLY A 172 -4.16 -11.84 -13.11
C GLY A 172 -4.59 -11.66 -11.65
N THR A 173 -3.66 -11.69 -10.68
CA THR A 173 -3.97 -11.43 -9.27
C THR A 173 -4.40 -9.98 -9.07
N ALA A 174 -5.51 -9.74 -8.36
CA ALA A 174 -5.85 -8.41 -7.85
C ALA A 174 -4.94 -8.10 -6.65
N VAL A 175 -4.29 -6.94 -6.63
CA VAL A 175 -3.36 -6.58 -5.55
C VAL A 175 -3.79 -5.28 -4.88
N LEU A 176 -4.02 -5.32 -3.57
CA LEU A 176 -4.18 -4.14 -2.72
C LEU A 176 -2.97 -4.04 -1.80
N MET A 177 -2.25 -2.93 -1.86
CA MET A 177 -1.11 -2.71 -0.97
C MET A 177 -1.20 -1.37 -0.27
N SER A 178 -0.82 -1.33 1.01
CA SER A 178 -0.55 -0.07 1.70
C SER A 178 0.92 0.29 1.58
N THR A 179 1.21 1.57 1.49
CA THR A 179 2.58 2.09 1.52
C THR A 179 2.61 3.50 2.09
N THR A 180 3.72 3.85 2.74
CA THR A 180 4.06 5.23 3.11
C THR A 180 4.97 5.89 2.06
N TYR A 181 5.43 5.12 1.07
CA TYR A 181 6.32 5.59 0.01
C TYR A 181 5.50 6.01 -1.21
N LEU A 182 5.48 7.31 -1.50
CA LEU A 182 4.70 7.86 -2.62
C LEU A 182 5.22 7.39 -3.98
N ASP A 183 6.55 7.20 -4.12
CA ASP A 183 7.18 6.65 -5.32
C ASP A 183 6.71 5.22 -5.67
N GLU A 184 6.22 4.46 -4.68
CA GLU A 184 5.58 3.17 -4.92
C GLU A 184 4.14 3.34 -5.39
N ALA A 185 3.41 4.30 -4.81
CA ALA A 185 2.03 4.57 -5.20
C ALA A 185 1.94 5.08 -6.66
N GLU A 186 2.89 5.89 -7.09
CA GLU A 186 2.99 6.39 -8.48
C GLU A 186 3.09 5.27 -9.52
N ARG A 187 3.65 4.11 -9.14
CA ARG A 187 3.78 2.94 -10.01
C ARG A 187 2.53 2.07 -10.06
N ALA A 188 1.58 2.28 -9.15
CA ALA A 188 0.34 1.52 -9.10
C ALA A 188 -0.60 1.94 -10.24
N ALA A 189 -1.47 1.01 -10.68
CA ALA A 189 -2.50 1.31 -11.67
C ALA A 189 -3.52 2.32 -11.12
N GLN A 190 -3.78 2.26 -9.82
CA GLN A 190 -4.61 3.23 -9.10
C GLN A 190 -4.02 3.48 -7.71
N LEU A 191 -4.18 4.69 -7.22
CA LEU A 191 -3.85 5.08 -5.87
C LEU A 191 -5.08 5.58 -5.13
N VAL A 192 -5.08 5.37 -3.83
CA VAL A 192 -6.10 5.83 -2.88
C VAL A 192 -5.38 6.54 -1.75
N VAL A 193 -5.61 7.83 -1.59
CA VAL A 193 -5.06 8.60 -0.48
C VAL A 193 -6.06 8.60 0.67
N LEU A 194 -5.67 8.02 1.79
CA LEU A 194 -6.46 8.01 3.02
C LEU A 194 -5.91 9.03 4.04
N ASP A 195 -6.79 9.74 4.66
CA ASP A 195 -6.51 10.53 5.86
C ASP A 195 -7.65 10.42 6.86
N SER A 196 -7.31 10.13 8.12
CA SER A 196 -8.28 10.05 9.23
C SER A 196 -9.53 9.23 8.90
N GLY A 197 -9.32 8.06 8.25
CA GLY A 197 -10.37 7.11 7.89
C GLY A 197 -11.20 7.46 6.66
N ARG A 198 -10.90 8.53 5.93
CA ARG A 198 -11.62 8.95 4.71
C ARG A 198 -10.69 8.98 3.50
N ILE A 199 -11.26 8.82 2.31
CA ILE A 199 -10.55 9.02 1.06
C ILE A 199 -10.47 10.53 0.78
N LEU A 200 -9.23 11.04 0.61
CA LEU A 200 -9.00 12.41 0.14
C LEU A 200 -9.09 12.48 -1.39
N VAL A 201 -8.45 11.53 -2.07
CA VAL A 201 -8.44 11.42 -3.53
C VAL A 201 -8.17 9.99 -3.92
N GLN A 202 -8.69 9.56 -5.07
CA GLN A 202 -8.41 8.27 -5.67
C GLN A 202 -8.46 8.34 -7.19
N GLY A 203 -7.68 7.49 -7.87
CA GLY A 203 -7.60 7.41 -9.33
C GLY A 203 -6.24 6.92 -9.79
N SER A 204 -5.97 6.96 -11.10
CA SER A 204 -4.60 6.82 -11.59
C SER A 204 -3.77 8.04 -11.20
N TYR A 205 -2.44 7.89 -11.23
CA TYR A 205 -1.52 9.01 -10.94
C TYR A 205 -1.86 10.25 -11.80
N ASP A 206 -2.05 10.06 -13.10
CA ASP A 206 -2.41 11.15 -14.02
C ASP A 206 -3.77 11.78 -13.70
N GLN A 207 -4.75 10.97 -13.30
CA GLN A 207 -6.07 11.49 -12.89
C GLN A 207 -5.99 12.33 -11.62
N VAL A 208 -5.18 11.91 -10.65
CA VAL A 208 -4.97 12.64 -9.40
C VAL A 208 -4.28 13.96 -9.66
N LEU A 209 -3.23 13.97 -10.50
CA LEU A 209 -2.55 15.20 -10.92
C LEU A 209 -3.51 16.15 -11.66
N ALA A 210 -4.24 15.64 -12.65
CA ALA A 210 -5.15 16.44 -13.46
C ALA A 210 -6.36 16.98 -12.68
N GLY A 211 -6.80 16.24 -11.65
CA GLY A 211 -7.92 16.61 -10.78
C GLY A 211 -7.54 17.53 -9.62
N PHE A 212 -6.26 17.79 -9.40
CA PHE A 212 -5.83 18.65 -8.30
C PHE A 212 -6.23 20.10 -8.54
N ALA A 213 -7.01 20.63 -7.61
CA ALA A 213 -7.48 22.00 -7.66
C ALA A 213 -6.59 22.91 -6.81
N GLY A 214 -6.23 24.06 -7.37
CA GLY A 214 -5.33 25.03 -6.71
C GLY A 214 -3.93 25.04 -7.32
N VAL A 215 -3.05 25.79 -6.67
CA VAL A 215 -1.69 26.06 -7.14
C VAL A 215 -0.70 25.79 -6.01
N VAL A 216 0.43 25.18 -6.35
CA VAL A 216 1.58 25.05 -5.44
C VAL A 216 2.65 26.01 -5.88
N THR A 217 3.23 26.71 -4.93
CA THR A 217 4.32 27.66 -5.18
C THR A 217 5.55 27.28 -4.38
N GLN A 218 6.72 27.65 -4.90
CA GLN A 218 7.99 27.52 -4.21
C GLN A 218 8.43 28.88 -3.71
N THR A 219 8.82 28.96 -2.43
CA THR A 219 9.26 30.18 -1.77
C THR A 219 10.29 29.89 -0.69
N ASP A 220 11.11 30.87 -0.35
CA ASP A 220 11.98 30.82 0.82
C ASP A 220 11.25 31.30 2.09
N GLU A 221 10.26 32.21 1.92
CA GLU A 221 9.43 32.75 2.98
C GLU A 221 7.95 32.61 2.59
N PRO A 222 7.19 31.71 3.23
CA PRO A 222 5.77 31.51 2.92
C PRO A 222 4.93 32.69 3.40
N VAL A 223 3.95 33.06 2.60
CA VAL A 223 2.99 34.12 2.95
C VAL A 223 1.99 33.63 4.01
N ARG A 224 1.60 32.35 3.93
CA ARG A 224 0.63 31.71 4.82
C ARG A 224 1.23 30.45 5.40
N ALA A 225 1.89 30.57 6.55
CA ALA A 225 2.63 29.47 7.19
C ALA A 225 1.75 28.20 7.42
N GLU A 226 0.45 28.36 7.65
CA GLU A 226 -0.50 27.26 7.87
C GLU A 226 -0.79 26.43 6.60
N TRP A 227 -0.46 26.97 5.41
CA TRP A 227 -0.59 26.32 4.11
C TRP A 227 0.75 25.93 3.50
N ALA A 228 1.84 26.04 4.26
CA ALA A 228 3.19 25.80 3.77
C ALA A 228 3.82 24.55 4.41
N TRP A 229 4.68 23.90 3.65
CA TRP A 229 5.51 22.79 4.12
C TRP A 229 6.91 22.85 3.51
N ARG A 230 7.85 22.17 4.13
CA ARG A 230 9.22 22.12 3.64
C ARG A 230 9.44 20.87 2.81
N GLN A 231 9.94 21.07 1.58
CA GLN A 231 10.39 19.98 0.70
C GLN A 231 11.87 20.18 0.38
N GLY A 232 12.72 19.34 0.97
CA GLY A 232 14.17 19.49 0.83
C GLY A 232 14.68 20.81 1.43
N ARG A 233 15.19 21.72 0.56
CA ARG A 233 15.76 23.03 0.97
C ARG A 233 14.82 24.20 0.80
N VAL A 234 13.71 24.01 0.12
CA VAL A 234 12.71 25.03 -0.20
C VAL A 234 11.43 24.81 0.57
N GLN A 235 10.60 25.83 0.62
CA GLN A 235 9.23 25.71 1.13
C GLN A 235 8.27 25.73 -0.05
N HIS A 236 7.26 24.85 0.04
CA HIS A 236 6.10 24.86 -0.83
C HIS A 236 4.93 25.48 -0.06
N GLU A 237 4.07 26.18 -0.78
CA GLU A 237 2.85 26.78 -0.23
C GLU A 237 1.67 26.48 -1.17
N TYR A 238 0.57 26.00 -0.60
CA TYR A 238 -0.65 25.68 -1.35
C TYR A 238 -1.61 26.87 -1.39
N TRP A 239 -2.17 27.15 -2.56
CA TRP A 239 -3.13 28.22 -2.82
C TRP A 239 -4.43 27.63 -3.35
N PRO A 240 -5.47 27.42 -2.49
CA PRO A 240 -6.80 27.07 -2.95
C PRO A 240 -7.47 28.28 -3.61
N GLY A 241 -8.01 28.11 -4.83
CA GLY A 241 -8.82 29.13 -5.49
C GLY A 241 -8.03 30.21 -6.25
N ALA A 242 -7.97 31.44 -5.75
CA ALA A 242 -7.53 32.63 -6.50
C ALA A 242 -6.04 32.66 -6.94
N GLY A 243 -5.24 31.69 -6.51
CA GLY A 243 -3.81 31.62 -6.80
C GLY A 243 -2.94 32.57 -5.97
N PRO A 244 -1.61 32.51 -6.17
CA PRO A 244 -0.65 33.32 -5.42
C PRO A 244 -0.64 34.77 -5.91
N PRO A 245 -0.12 35.71 -5.08
CA PRO A 245 0.21 37.06 -5.51
C PRO A 245 1.20 37.08 -6.68
N PRO A 246 1.23 38.15 -7.47
CA PRO A 246 2.20 38.31 -8.55
C PRO A 246 3.64 38.26 -8.04
N GLY A 247 4.53 37.57 -8.78
CA GLY A 247 5.95 37.46 -8.46
C GLY A 247 6.35 36.23 -7.67
N ILE A 248 5.42 35.38 -7.27
CA ILE A 248 5.70 34.09 -6.61
C ILE A 248 5.87 33.00 -7.67
N THR A 249 6.88 32.15 -7.52
CA THR A 249 7.17 31.06 -8.48
C THR A 249 6.17 29.92 -8.31
N VAL A 250 5.39 29.65 -9.34
CA VAL A 250 4.50 28.50 -9.42
C VAL A 250 5.29 27.27 -9.84
N VAL A 251 5.04 26.13 -9.21
CA VAL A 251 5.64 24.83 -9.55
C VAL A 251 4.55 23.82 -9.94
N ALA A 252 4.91 22.86 -10.78
CA ALA A 252 4.05 21.71 -11.04
C ALA A 252 4.02 20.84 -9.76
N PRO A 253 2.86 20.56 -9.18
CA PRO A 253 2.78 19.74 -7.99
C PRO A 253 3.13 18.29 -8.30
N ASP A 254 3.86 17.65 -7.40
CA ASP A 254 4.02 16.20 -7.38
C ASP A 254 2.98 15.54 -6.46
N LEU A 255 3.04 14.20 -6.30
CA LEU A 255 2.09 13.49 -5.44
C LEU A 255 2.24 13.88 -3.97
N GLU A 256 3.46 14.20 -3.50
CA GLU A 256 3.71 14.66 -2.13
C GLU A 256 3.02 15.99 -1.88
N ASP A 257 3.15 16.91 -2.80
CA ASP A 257 2.48 18.21 -2.75
C ASP A 257 0.95 18.07 -2.65
N ILE A 258 0.38 17.20 -3.49
CA ILE A 258 -1.07 16.95 -3.52
C ILE A 258 -1.55 16.37 -2.21
N VAL A 259 -0.87 15.34 -1.70
CA VAL A 259 -1.25 14.67 -0.45
C VAL A 259 -1.19 15.66 0.71
N ILE A 260 -0.12 16.47 0.81
CA ILE A 260 0.03 17.45 1.87
C ILE A 260 -1.05 18.55 1.73
N ALA A 261 -1.22 19.12 0.54
CA ALA A 261 -2.20 20.17 0.30
C ALA A 261 -3.62 19.73 0.68
N LEU A 262 -4.05 18.54 0.25
CA LEU A 262 -5.38 17.99 0.58
C LEU A 262 -5.53 17.73 2.08
N SER A 263 -4.48 17.24 2.73
CA SER A 263 -4.48 17.03 4.19
C SER A 263 -4.58 18.37 4.95
N LEU A 264 -3.94 19.44 4.45
CA LEU A 264 -4.05 20.79 5.03
C LEU A 264 -5.46 21.38 4.85
N VAL A 265 -6.07 21.21 3.67
CA VAL A 265 -7.48 21.62 3.43
C VAL A 265 -8.38 21.00 4.49
N ARG A 266 -8.28 19.69 4.66
CA ARG A 266 -9.13 18.96 5.60
C ARG A 266 -8.93 19.38 7.05
N ARG A 267 -7.67 19.61 7.47
CA ARG A 267 -7.40 20.11 8.84
C ARG A 267 -8.06 21.45 9.09
N ASN A 268 -8.01 22.35 8.13
CA ASN A 268 -8.60 23.67 8.25
C ASN A 268 -10.14 23.65 8.24
N GLU A 269 -10.76 22.70 7.52
CA GLU A 269 -12.21 22.47 7.56
C GLU A 269 -12.69 21.95 8.91
N VAL A 270 -11.90 21.17 9.61
CA VAL A 270 -12.25 20.64 10.95
C VAL A 270 -12.07 21.70 12.05
N LEU A 271 -11.24 22.72 11.82
CA LEU A 271 -10.98 23.80 12.78
C LEU A 271 -11.88 25.03 12.58
N SER A 272 -12.60 25.12 11.47
CA SER A 272 -13.59 26.16 11.15
C SER A 272 -15.01 25.74 11.56
#